data_300453368d432dfc8158b93c295ce54b
#
_entry.id   300453368d432dfc8158b93c295ce54b
#
_cell.length_a   1.000
_cell.length_b   1.000
_cell.length_c   1.000
_cell.angle_alpha   90.00
_cell.angle_beta   90.00
_cell.angle_gamma   90.00
#
_symmetry.space_group_name_H-M   'P 1'
#
loop_
_entity.id
_entity.type
_entity.pdbx_description
1 polymer ?
#
loop_
_entity_poly.entity_id
_entity_poly.type
_entity_poly.pdbx_seq_one_letter_code
_entity_poly.pdbx_strand_id
1 'polypeptide(L)'
;DQNLRGKRVLIREDLNVPVKKGVVTSDARIRAALPTIEAARAAGARVILMSHLGRPVEGEYDSQYSLAPVAQHLSGLLRQPVALVAQWRDSVELADGQVALLENVRFNPGENADDEALSRAYAALCDIFVMDAFGTAHRAQASTHGVAKYAPIACAGPLLEEELRARQGKASRKELD
;
A
#
# COMPACT_ATOMS: atom_id res chain seq x y z
N ASP A 1 -14.16 -4.06 13.78
CA ASP A 1 -14.95 -5.00 12.96
C ASP A 1 -15.94 -4.23 12.09
N GLN A 2 -15.48 -3.81 10.91
CA GLN A 2 -16.34 -3.15 9.93
C GLN A 2 -16.72 -4.16 8.85
N ASN A 3 -17.96 -4.07 8.35
CA ASN A 3 -18.36 -4.83 7.18
C ASN A 3 -17.66 -4.25 5.95
N LEU A 4 -16.70 -4.98 5.42
CA LEU A 4 -15.88 -4.55 4.28
C LEU A 4 -16.45 -4.97 2.92
N ARG A 5 -17.51 -5.79 2.88
CA ARG A 5 -18.06 -6.29 1.62
C ARG A 5 -18.49 -5.13 0.71
N GLY A 6 -17.96 -5.12 -0.50
CA GLY A 6 -18.20 -4.08 -1.51
C GLY A 6 -17.53 -2.74 -1.22
N LYS A 7 -16.83 -2.60 -0.10
CA LYS A 7 -16.09 -1.37 0.24
C LYS A 7 -14.78 -1.30 -0.53
N ARG A 8 -14.43 -0.10 -0.98
CA ARG A 8 -13.13 0.18 -1.60
C ARG A 8 -12.13 0.43 -0.49
N VAL A 9 -11.21 -0.49 -0.30
CA VAL A 9 -10.18 -0.43 0.75
C VAL A 9 -8.84 -0.14 0.10
N LEU A 10 -8.28 1.02 0.37
CA LEU A 10 -6.97 1.46 -0.12
C LEU A 10 -5.94 1.18 0.97
N ILE A 11 -4.97 0.32 0.69
CA ILE A 11 -3.97 -0.12 1.65
C ILE A 11 -2.58 0.35 1.22
N ARG A 12 -1.93 1.14 2.07
CA ARG A 12 -0.52 1.51 1.89
C ARG A 12 0.35 0.43 2.51
N GLU A 13 0.96 -0.36 1.66
CA GLU A 13 1.88 -1.44 2.04
C GLU A 13 3.35 -1.04 1.77
N ASP A 14 4.28 -1.76 2.35
CA ASP A 14 5.68 -1.73 1.97
C ASP A 14 5.97 -2.93 1.06
N LEU A 15 5.95 -2.69 -0.24
CA LEU A 15 6.29 -3.66 -1.28
C LEU A 15 7.60 -3.28 -1.98
N ASN A 16 8.45 -2.50 -1.30
CA ASN A 16 9.76 -2.10 -1.78
C ASN A 16 10.75 -3.25 -1.63
N VAL A 17 10.75 -4.13 -2.60
CA VAL A 17 11.53 -5.35 -2.63
C VAL A 17 12.61 -5.28 -3.71
N PRO A 18 13.72 -6.05 -3.58
CA PRO A 18 14.72 -6.10 -4.63
C PRO A 18 14.16 -6.77 -5.89
N VAL A 19 14.39 -6.12 -7.02
CA VAL A 19 13.98 -6.59 -8.35
C VAL A 19 15.22 -6.60 -9.24
N LYS A 20 15.48 -7.74 -9.89
CA LYS A 20 16.57 -7.88 -10.88
C LYS A 20 16.01 -8.47 -12.16
N LYS A 21 16.27 -7.79 -13.28
CA LYS A 21 15.81 -8.23 -14.63
C LYS A 21 14.31 -8.53 -14.66
N GLY A 22 13.51 -7.67 -14.04
CA GLY A 22 12.05 -7.82 -13.98
C GLY A 22 11.53 -8.92 -13.06
N VAL A 23 12.38 -9.48 -12.19
CA VAL A 23 12.00 -10.55 -11.26
C VAL A 23 12.28 -10.13 -9.83
N VAL A 24 11.29 -10.36 -8.95
CA VAL A 24 11.45 -10.19 -7.50
C VAL A 24 12.42 -11.25 -6.97
N THR A 25 13.53 -10.80 -6.37
CA THR A 25 14.57 -11.71 -5.86
C THR A 25 14.44 -12.03 -4.37
N SER A 26 13.67 -11.23 -3.63
CA SER A 26 13.30 -11.51 -2.24
C SER A 26 11.91 -10.96 -2.00
N ASP A 27 11.02 -11.79 -1.48
CA ASP A 27 9.61 -11.44 -1.29
C ASP A 27 9.20 -11.32 0.18
N ALA A 28 10.16 -11.17 1.10
CA ALA A 28 9.88 -11.13 2.53
C ALA A 28 8.86 -10.05 2.91
N ARG A 29 8.99 -8.84 2.36
CA ARG A 29 8.05 -7.75 2.61
C ARG A 29 6.66 -8.00 2.00
N ILE A 30 6.63 -8.60 0.80
CA ILE A 30 5.37 -8.99 0.16
C ILE A 30 4.64 -10.00 1.02
N ARG A 31 5.34 -11.04 1.50
CA ARG A 31 4.75 -12.07 2.36
C ARG A 31 4.28 -11.50 3.70
N ALA A 32 4.99 -10.53 4.25
CA ALA A 32 4.58 -9.85 5.48
C ALA A 32 3.26 -9.07 5.30
N ALA A 33 3.00 -8.54 4.11
CA ALA A 33 1.77 -7.81 3.78
C ALA A 33 0.59 -8.75 3.46
N LEU A 34 0.82 -10.01 3.11
CA LEU A 34 -0.23 -10.94 2.69
C LEU A 34 -1.37 -11.10 3.70
N PRO A 35 -1.14 -11.23 5.02
CA PRO A 35 -2.25 -11.38 5.97
C PRO A 35 -3.25 -10.23 5.91
N THR A 36 -2.79 -8.98 5.80
CA THR A 36 -3.65 -7.81 5.68
C THR A 36 -4.44 -7.85 4.36
N ILE A 37 -3.77 -8.14 3.25
CA ILE A 37 -4.38 -8.21 1.92
C ILE A 37 -5.43 -9.33 1.87
N GLU A 38 -5.08 -10.51 2.37
CA GLU A 38 -5.97 -11.68 2.40
C GLU A 38 -7.19 -11.45 3.28
N ALA A 39 -7.02 -10.81 4.44
CA ALA A 39 -8.12 -10.50 5.33
C ALA A 39 -9.14 -9.56 4.68
N ALA A 40 -8.67 -8.51 4.01
CA ALA A 40 -9.54 -7.58 3.29
C ALA A 40 -10.25 -8.26 2.12
N ARG A 41 -9.52 -9.06 1.35
CA ARG A 41 -10.06 -9.81 0.22
C ARG A 41 -11.12 -10.82 0.65
N ALA A 42 -10.82 -11.60 1.69
CA ALA A 42 -11.75 -12.61 2.23
C ALA A 42 -13.03 -11.98 2.78
N ALA A 43 -12.95 -10.75 3.28
CA ALA A 43 -14.10 -9.99 3.74
C ALA A 43 -14.97 -9.42 2.60
N GLY A 44 -14.58 -9.65 1.34
CA GLY A 44 -15.31 -9.17 0.16
C GLY A 44 -15.03 -7.73 -0.22
N ALA A 45 -13.97 -7.13 0.29
CA ALA A 45 -13.56 -5.78 -0.07
C ALA A 45 -13.04 -5.70 -1.51
N ARG A 46 -13.10 -4.51 -2.09
CA ARG A 46 -12.40 -4.15 -3.32
C ARG A 46 -11.07 -3.54 -2.90
N VAL A 47 -9.97 -4.28 -3.11
CA VAL A 47 -8.68 -3.96 -2.52
C VAL A 47 -7.80 -3.23 -3.53
N ILE A 48 -7.37 -2.02 -3.16
CA ILE A 48 -6.41 -1.22 -3.94
C ILE A 48 -5.15 -1.08 -3.10
N LEU A 49 -4.02 -1.52 -3.64
CA LEU A 49 -2.73 -1.45 -2.97
C LEU A 49 -1.91 -0.26 -3.50
N MET A 50 -1.21 0.41 -2.59
CA MET A 50 -0.20 1.43 -2.91
C MET A 50 1.13 1.05 -2.28
N SER A 51 2.22 1.28 -3.01
CA SER A 51 3.58 1.17 -2.49
C SER A 51 4.53 2.04 -3.31
N HIS A 52 5.68 2.30 -2.73
CA HIS A 52 6.83 2.79 -3.46
C HIS A 52 7.78 1.65 -3.82
N LEU A 53 8.64 1.87 -4.79
CA LEU A 53 9.76 1.01 -5.17
C LEU A 53 10.96 1.88 -5.52
N GLY A 54 12.07 1.72 -4.79
CA GLY A 54 13.28 2.47 -5.04
C GLY A 54 13.12 3.99 -4.91
N ARG A 55 13.94 4.72 -5.63
CA ARG A 55 13.98 6.19 -5.60
C ARG A 55 13.97 6.78 -7.01
N PRO A 56 12.85 6.67 -7.73
CA PRO A 56 12.74 7.26 -9.07
C PRO A 56 12.72 8.79 -8.99
N VAL A 57 12.93 9.44 -10.12
CA VAL A 57 12.69 10.86 -10.28
C VAL A 57 11.19 11.10 -10.32
N GLU A 58 10.70 11.98 -9.44
CA GLU A 58 9.27 12.28 -9.34
C GLU A 58 8.75 12.91 -10.64
N GLY A 59 7.63 12.42 -11.14
CA GLY A 59 7.04 12.86 -12.39
C GLY A 59 7.58 12.16 -13.64
N GLU A 60 8.56 11.25 -13.50
CA GLU A 60 9.14 10.52 -14.60
C GLU A 60 8.91 9.02 -14.45
N TYR A 61 8.28 8.41 -15.44
CA TYR A 61 8.17 6.95 -15.50
C TYR A 61 9.54 6.36 -15.83
N ASP A 62 9.92 5.34 -15.06
CA ASP A 62 11.13 4.56 -15.30
C ASP A 62 10.80 3.08 -15.06
N SER A 63 10.95 2.26 -16.09
CA SER A 63 10.63 0.84 -16.01
C SER A 63 11.40 0.09 -14.93
N GLN A 64 12.59 0.56 -14.56
CA GLN A 64 13.39 0.01 -13.47
C GLN A 64 12.68 0.07 -12.12
N TYR A 65 11.82 1.07 -11.94
CA TYR A 65 11.08 1.31 -10.70
C TYR A 65 9.58 0.97 -10.81
N SER A 66 9.18 0.32 -11.89
CA SER A 66 7.79 -0.14 -12.04
C SER A 66 7.46 -1.25 -11.05
N LEU A 67 6.24 -1.22 -10.52
CA LEU A 67 5.72 -2.29 -9.67
C LEU A 67 5.15 -3.48 -10.47
N ALA A 68 5.33 -3.52 -11.79
CA ALA A 68 4.87 -4.64 -12.61
C ALA A 68 5.37 -6.00 -12.12
N PRO A 69 6.67 -6.17 -11.75
CA PRO A 69 7.14 -7.43 -11.20
C PRO A 69 6.47 -7.82 -9.87
N VAL A 70 6.15 -6.83 -9.04
CA VAL A 70 5.44 -7.05 -7.77
C VAL A 70 4.00 -7.48 -8.01
N ALA A 71 3.30 -6.85 -8.96
CA ALA A 71 1.94 -7.24 -9.32
C ALA A 71 1.89 -8.68 -9.82
N GLN A 72 2.85 -9.08 -10.65
CA GLN A 72 2.97 -10.45 -11.15
C GLN A 72 3.24 -11.44 -10.01
N HIS A 73 4.13 -11.10 -9.10
CA HIS A 73 4.47 -11.92 -7.94
C HIS A 73 3.27 -12.10 -7.00
N LEU A 74 2.56 -11.02 -6.71
CA LEU A 74 1.32 -11.05 -5.92
C LEU A 74 0.24 -11.90 -6.58
N SER A 75 0.10 -11.83 -7.90
CA SER A 75 -0.88 -12.65 -8.64
C SER A 75 -0.64 -14.13 -8.40
N GLY A 76 0.61 -14.57 -8.37
CA GLY A 76 0.98 -15.95 -8.05
C GLY A 76 0.66 -16.34 -6.61
N LEU A 77 0.98 -15.48 -5.65
CA LEU A 77 0.76 -15.75 -4.22
C LEU A 77 -0.73 -15.74 -3.86
N LEU A 78 -1.51 -14.83 -4.43
CA LEU A 78 -2.94 -14.71 -4.19
C LEU A 78 -3.78 -15.69 -5.03
N ARG A 79 -3.18 -16.32 -6.03
CA ARG A 79 -3.85 -17.22 -6.99
C ARG A 79 -5.01 -16.53 -7.70
N GLN A 80 -4.87 -15.26 -7.98
CA GLN A 80 -5.80 -14.48 -8.80
C GLN A 80 -5.04 -13.32 -9.45
N PRO A 81 -5.54 -12.80 -10.59
CA PRO A 81 -4.91 -11.66 -11.24
C PRO A 81 -4.89 -10.44 -10.35
N VAL A 82 -3.73 -9.76 -10.27
CA VAL A 82 -3.57 -8.44 -9.67
C VAL A 82 -3.19 -7.49 -10.80
N ALA A 83 -4.10 -6.60 -11.17
CA ALA A 83 -3.85 -5.62 -12.21
C ALA A 83 -2.92 -4.51 -11.69
N LEU A 84 -1.93 -4.14 -12.49
CA LEU A 84 -1.16 -2.92 -12.27
C LEU A 84 -1.89 -1.75 -12.94
N VAL A 85 -2.22 -0.72 -12.19
CA VAL A 85 -3.00 0.42 -12.67
C VAL A 85 -2.12 1.66 -12.68
N ALA A 86 -1.73 2.11 -13.88
CA ALA A 86 -0.95 3.33 -14.07
C ALA A 86 -1.83 4.59 -14.13
N GLN A 87 -2.98 4.50 -14.78
CA GLN A 87 -3.95 5.60 -14.96
C GLN A 87 -5.04 5.58 -13.88
N TRP A 88 -4.63 5.46 -12.63
CA TRP A 88 -5.52 5.26 -11.49
C TRP A 88 -6.43 6.46 -11.20
N ARG A 89 -6.06 7.67 -11.65
CA ARG A 89 -6.89 8.88 -11.43
C ARG A 89 -8.21 8.85 -12.20
N ASP A 90 -8.24 8.16 -13.34
CA ASP A 90 -9.44 8.05 -14.15
C ASP A 90 -10.49 7.16 -13.48
N SER A 91 -10.10 5.95 -13.12
CA SER A 91 -10.88 5.03 -12.29
C SER A 91 -10.07 3.78 -11.98
N VAL A 92 -10.42 3.12 -10.88
CA VAL A 92 -9.95 1.77 -10.56
C VAL A 92 -11.18 0.90 -10.37
N GLU A 93 -11.49 0.08 -11.37
CA GLU A 93 -12.67 -0.77 -11.36
C GLU A 93 -12.31 -2.17 -10.85
N LEU A 94 -12.99 -2.58 -9.78
CA LEU A 94 -12.81 -3.90 -9.15
C LEU A 94 -14.17 -4.46 -8.77
N ALA A 95 -14.29 -5.79 -8.86
CA ALA A 95 -15.37 -6.53 -8.21
C ALA A 95 -15.00 -6.86 -6.76
N ASP A 96 -15.99 -7.29 -5.98
CA ASP A 96 -15.77 -7.69 -4.59
C ASP A 96 -14.74 -8.83 -4.51
N GLY A 97 -13.78 -8.70 -3.62
CA GLY A 97 -12.70 -9.67 -3.43
C GLY A 97 -11.55 -9.57 -4.43
N GLN A 98 -11.61 -8.65 -5.38
CA GLN A 98 -10.50 -8.41 -6.32
C GLN A 98 -9.46 -7.44 -5.74
N VAL A 99 -8.23 -7.55 -6.26
CA VAL A 99 -7.08 -6.75 -5.83
C VAL A 99 -6.45 -6.09 -7.05
N ALA A 100 -6.14 -4.81 -6.93
CA ALA A 100 -5.33 -4.06 -7.88
C ALA A 100 -4.15 -3.41 -7.16
N LEU A 101 -3.06 -3.16 -7.89
CA LEU A 101 -1.89 -2.45 -7.41
C LEU A 101 -1.71 -1.19 -8.26
N LEU A 102 -1.68 -0.02 -7.63
CA LEU A 102 -1.33 1.21 -8.33
C LEU A 102 0.15 1.19 -8.70
N GLU A 103 0.50 1.83 -9.80
CA GLU A 103 1.90 2.01 -10.17
C GLU A 103 2.63 2.83 -9.08
N ASN A 104 3.95 2.71 -9.01
CA ASN A 104 4.81 3.31 -8.01
C ASN A 104 4.36 4.72 -7.63
N VAL A 105 3.99 4.93 -6.38
CA VAL A 105 3.49 6.23 -5.88
C VAL A 105 4.53 7.34 -6.03
N ARG A 106 5.82 6.99 -6.05
CA ARG A 106 6.90 7.97 -6.24
C ARG A 106 7.04 8.49 -7.66
N PHE A 107 6.31 7.94 -8.62
CA PHE A 107 6.17 8.56 -9.95
C PHE A 107 5.24 9.77 -9.92
N ASN A 108 4.38 9.90 -8.93
CA ASN A 108 3.37 10.94 -8.90
C ASN A 108 3.96 12.26 -8.38
N PRO A 109 3.89 13.35 -9.18
CA PRO A 109 4.30 14.67 -8.69
C PRO A 109 3.52 15.06 -7.43
N GLY A 110 4.22 15.53 -6.41
CA GLY A 110 3.65 15.92 -5.13
C GLY A 110 3.67 14.84 -4.06
N GLU A 111 4.10 13.62 -4.35
CA GLU A 111 4.14 12.53 -3.37
C GLU A 111 5.03 12.89 -2.17
N ASN A 112 6.27 13.31 -2.41
CA ASN A 112 7.22 13.68 -1.35
C ASN A 112 6.85 14.98 -0.64
N ALA A 113 6.14 15.88 -1.31
CA ALA A 113 5.70 17.16 -0.76
C ALA A 113 4.40 17.06 0.04
N ASP A 114 3.82 15.87 0.18
CA ASP A 114 2.51 15.68 0.84
C ASP A 114 1.43 16.57 0.21
N ASP A 115 1.43 16.66 -1.11
CA ASP A 115 0.57 17.55 -1.89
C ASP A 115 -0.91 17.29 -1.62
N GLU A 116 -1.67 18.35 -1.40
CA GLU A 116 -3.10 18.25 -1.08
C GLU A 116 -3.91 17.64 -2.23
N ALA A 117 -3.69 18.10 -3.45
CA ALA A 117 -4.45 17.62 -4.61
C ALA A 117 -4.20 16.13 -4.85
N LEU A 118 -2.94 15.68 -4.74
CA LEU A 118 -2.58 14.26 -4.86
C LEU A 118 -3.19 13.45 -3.72
N SER A 119 -3.11 13.94 -2.49
CA SER A 119 -3.69 13.27 -1.31
C SER A 119 -5.20 13.09 -1.46
N ARG A 120 -5.91 14.11 -1.94
CA ARG A 120 -7.35 14.03 -2.22
C ARG A 120 -7.66 13.06 -3.36
N ALA A 121 -6.81 12.98 -4.37
CA ALA A 121 -6.97 12.03 -5.48
C ALA A 121 -6.87 10.58 -4.98
N TYR A 122 -5.91 10.28 -4.12
CA TYR A 122 -5.84 8.96 -3.47
C TYR A 122 -7.08 8.68 -2.62
N ALA A 123 -7.48 9.65 -1.78
CA ALA A 123 -8.64 9.48 -0.90
C ALA A 123 -9.94 9.23 -1.68
N ALA A 124 -10.07 9.79 -2.88
CA ALA A 124 -11.23 9.59 -3.75
C ALA A 124 -11.35 8.13 -4.25
N LEU A 125 -10.27 7.35 -4.18
CA LEU A 125 -10.29 5.95 -4.60
C LEU A 125 -10.91 5.01 -3.56
N CYS A 126 -11.17 5.47 -2.35
CA CYS A 126 -11.51 4.56 -1.26
C CYS A 126 -12.66 5.04 -0.38
N ASP A 127 -13.27 4.08 0.29
CA ASP A 127 -14.16 4.30 1.42
C ASP A 127 -13.38 4.21 2.74
N ILE A 128 -12.32 3.38 2.75
CA ILE A 128 -11.45 3.16 3.91
C ILE A 128 -10.00 3.18 3.43
N PHE A 129 -9.17 3.98 4.10
CA PHE A 129 -7.71 3.95 3.95
C PHE A 129 -7.07 3.20 5.11
N VAL A 130 -6.15 2.30 4.80
CA VAL A 130 -5.41 1.50 5.77
C VAL A 130 -3.92 1.78 5.61
N MET A 131 -3.29 2.32 6.65
CA MET A 131 -1.84 2.47 6.71
C MET A 131 -1.23 1.22 7.35
N ASP A 132 -0.52 0.43 6.57
CA ASP A 132 0.04 -0.85 6.99
C ASP A 132 1.57 -0.93 6.86
N ALA A 133 2.19 0.10 6.28
CA ALA A 133 3.63 0.16 6.04
C ALA A 133 4.37 0.86 7.18
N PHE A 134 4.89 0.09 8.14
CA PHE A 134 5.58 0.64 9.30
C PHE A 134 6.78 1.51 8.92
N GLY A 135 7.62 1.06 7.97
CA GLY A 135 8.86 1.75 7.60
C GLY A 135 8.67 3.17 7.06
N THR A 136 7.49 3.51 6.55
CA THR A 136 7.15 4.83 6.00
C THR A 136 6.05 5.55 6.80
N ALA A 137 5.55 4.97 7.88
CA ALA A 137 4.43 5.52 8.64
C ALA A 137 4.72 6.90 9.25
N HIS A 138 5.98 7.19 9.56
CA HIS A 138 6.41 8.46 10.12
C HIS A 138 6.71 9.54 9.08
N ARG A 139 6.68 9.20 7.78
CA ARG A 139 6.94 10.15 6.69
C ARG A 139 5.67 10.89 6.30
N ALA A 140 5.73 12.21 6.25
CA ALA A 140 4.63 13.06 5.78
C ALA A 140 4.63 13.14 4.25
N GLN A 141 4.13 12.10 3.62
CA GLN A 141 3.99 11.97 2.17
C GLN A 141 2.50 11.83 1.80
N ALA A 142 2.15 12.07 0.54
CA ALA A 142 0.76 12.01 0.11
C ALA A 142 0.12 10.62 0.33
N SER A 143 0.85 9.54 0.01
CA SER A 143 0.34 8.16 0.13
C SER A 143 0.37 7.59 1.56
N THR A 144 1.02 8.27 2.50
CA THR A 144 1.16 7.81 3.89
C THR A 144 0.42 8.72 4.88
N HIS A 145 0.47 10.02 4.68
CA HIS A 145 -0.06 11.03 5.59
C HIS A 145 -1.25 11.78 5.00
N GLY A 146 -1.06 12.46 3.86
CA GLY A 146 -2.10 13.33 3.30
C GLY A 146 -3.39 12.60 2.96
N VAL A 147 -3.30 11.39 2.39
CA VAL A 147 -4.46 10.55 2.08
C VAL A 147 -5.33 10.29 3.32
N ALA A 148 -4.70 10.07 4.47
CA ALA A 148 -5.41 9.81 5.73
C ALA A 148 -6.27 10.99 6.18
N LYS A 149 -5.85 12.21 5.87
CA LYS A 149 -6.63 13.42 6.20
C LYS A 149 -7.95 13.51 5.45
N TYR A 150 -7.99 13.03 4.20
CA TYR A 150 -9.11 13.23 3.29
C TYR A 150 -9.93 11.96 3.05
N ALA A 151 -9.43 10.80 3.45
CA ALA A 151 -10.20 9.56 3.36
C ALA A 151 -11.40 9.60 4.32
N PRO A 152 -12.56 9.03 3.92
CA PRO A 152 -13.72 8.97 4.81
C PRO A 152 -13.43 8.28 6.15
N ILE A 153 -12.67 7.19 6.10
CA ILE A 153 -12.19 6.45 7.27
C ILE A 153 -10.72 6.15 7.05
N ALA A 154 -9.90 6.38 8.07
CA ALA A 154 -8.48 6.04 8.05
C ALA A 154 -8.13 5.25 9.32
N CYS A 155 -7.36 4.18 9.17
CA CYS A 155 -6.94 3.33 10.28
C CYS A 155 -5.55 2.75 10.05
N ALA A 156 -4.94 2.25 11.13
CA ALA A 156 -3.72 1.46 11.07
C ALA A 156 -4.07 0.01 10.70
N GLY A 157 -3.26 -0.59 9.83
CA GLY A 157 -3.40 -1.99 9.49
C GLY A 157 -2.78 -2.92 10.52
N PRO A 158 -3.09 -4.23 10.44
CA PRO A 158 -2.57 -5.23 11.39
C PRO A 158 -1.05 -5.30 11.46
N LEU A 159 -0.35 -5.18 10.32
CA LEU A 159 1.11 -5.21 10.28
C LEU A 159 1.72 -3.99 10.99
N LEU A 160 1.18 -2.80 10.76
CA LEU A 160 1.61 -1.59 11.45
C LEU A 160 1.37 -1.69 12.96
N GLU A 161 0.20 -2.15 13.39
CA GLU A 161 -0.12 -2.33 14.81
C GLU A 161 0.82 -3.31 15.50
N GLU A 162 1.11 -4.44 14.86
CA GLU A 162 2.03 -5.46 15.38
C GLU A 162 3.43 -4.89 15.59
N GLU A 163 3.96 -4.15 14.62
CA GLU A 163 5.28 -3.52 14.71
C GLU A 163 5.35 -2.45 15.82
N LEU A 164 4.28 -1.66 15.98
CA LEU A 164 4.20 -0.68 17.05
C LEU A 164 4.19 -1.33 18.44
N ARG A 165 3.44 -2.42 18.62
CA ARG A 165 3.40 -3.19 19.87
C ARG A 165 4.77 -3.81 20.19
N ALA A 166 5.46 -4.38 19.19
CA ALA A 166 6.78 -4.96 19.38
C ALA A 166 7.81 -3.93 19.85
N ARG A 167 7.72 -2.69 19.34
CA ARG A 167 8.62 -1.59 19.77
C ARG A 167 8.32 -1.10 21.19
N GLN A 168 7.05 -0.99 21.55
CA GLN A 168 6.65 -0.62 22.92
C GLN A 168 7.17 -1.66 23.94
N GLY A 169 7.04 -2.94 23.65
CA GLY A 169 7.55 -4.01 24.51
C GLY A 169 9.06 -3.98 24.69
N LYS A 170 9.82 -3.58 23.65
CA LYS A 170 11.28 -3.41 23.72
C LYS A 170 11.70 -2.18 24.52
N ALA A 171 10.95 -1.08 24.42
CA ALA A 171 11.19 0.13 25.19
C ALA A 171 10.99 -0.13 26.69
N SER A 172 9.89 -0.77 27.06
CA SER A 172 9.60 -1.10 28.47
C SER A 172 10.63 -2.03 29.11
N ARG A 173 11.23 -2.93 28.33
CA ARG A 173 12.32 -3.79 28.83
C ARG A 173 13.63 -3.06 29.05
N LYS A 174 13.93 -2.04 28.22
CA LYS A 174 15.15 -1.24 28.38
C LYS A 174 15.09 -0.25 29.56
N GLU A 175 13.88 0.07 30.03
CA GLU A 175 13.71 0.92 31.21
C GLU A 175 13.79 0.13 32.53
N LEU A 176 13.78 -1.20 32.46
CA LEU A 176 13.84 -2.11 33.61
C LEU A 176 15.24 -2.74 33.85
N ASP A 177 16.19 -2.55 32.91
CA ASP A 177 17.60 -2.95 33.01
C ASP A 177 18.48 -1.72 33.32
#